data_8b668650e6c7d8ee3bcda248ea5946aa
#
_entry.id   8b668650e6c7d8ee3bcda248ea5946aa
#
_cell.length_a   1.000
_cell.length_b   1.000
_cell.length_c   1.000
_cell.angle_alpha   90.00
_cell.angle_beta   90.00
_cell.angle_gamma   90.00
#
_symmetry.space_group_name_H-M   'P 1'
#
loop_
_entity.id
_entity.type
_entity.pdbx_description
1 polymer ?
#
loop_
_entity_poly.entity_id
_entity_poly.type
_entity_poly.pdbx_seq_one_letter_code
_entity_poly.pdbx_strand_id
1 'polypeptide(L)'
;PNLKSRYLLGRRAAKRTDVAQKLIGEGKFDQVGYIAPLGKMPFSEQTQSSKEGLVSQMSKMKEVIEALKQDKTSLVAICGMPGVGKTFLAEQIADQVKFEKLFDEVAKANLSQIPNTRTVQDQLAEQLGLKISEETDRVRAERMYTRLSNGEKRILVILDDVQEEVDFKSLGIPVRGECKGLKVILTSRLSHVCSRMGAQIFEVGALPKEEARHLFKEVVGMSDDSTLSDVSDQVADECKGLPLAIIVVAKAFKSNHTTPESWNIALRQLKKYTMRDIEGVQDLVFSSIKWSYDHLESVEAKSLLLLCSLFPEDYSIPFECLVR
;
A
#
# COMPACT_ATOMS: atom_id res chain seq x y z
N PRO A 1 7.92 -14.02 -28.06
CA PRO A 1 7.03 -12.85 -28.19
C PRO A 1 7.34 -12.14 -29.49
N ASN A 2 6.34 -12.19 -30.40
CA ASN A 2 6.43 -11.81 -31.80
C ASN A 2 6.70 -10.29 -31.92
N LEU A 3 7.78 -9.90 -32.60
CA LEU A 3 8.18 -8.50 -32.88
C LEU A 3 7.02 -7.68 -33.47
N LYS A 4 6.17 -8.31 -34.28
CA LYS A 4 4.96 -7.73 -34.85
C LYS A 4 3.93 -7.29 -33.81
N SER A 5 3.75 -8.05 -32.73
CA SER A 5 2.83 -7.71 -31.64
C SER A 5 3.35 -6.54 -30.82
N ARG A 6 4.67 -6.48 -30.57
CA ARG A 6 5.32 -5.36 -29.89
C ARG A 6 5.24 -4.07 -30.69
N TYR A 7 5.45 -4.15 -31.99
CA TYR A 7 5.32 -3.00 -32.87
C TYR A 7 3.89 -2.46 -32.94
N LEU A 8 2.89 -3.36 -33.01
CA LEU A 8 1.47 -2.97 -33.02
C LEU A 8 1.02 -2.35 -31.70
N LEU A 9 1.51 -2.88 -30.55
CA LEU A 9 1.26 -2.34 -29.23
C LEU A 9 1.90 -0.95 -29.06
N GLY A 10 3.16 -0.79 -29.49
CA GLY A 10 3.86 0.50 -29.46
C GLY A 10 3.15 1.55 -30.33
N ARG A 11 2.68 1.18 -31.51
CA ARG A 11 1.94 2.08 -32.40
C ARG A 11 0.56 2.49 -31.85
N ARG A 12 -0.13 1.55 -31.14
CA ARG A 12 -1.39 1.86 -30.45
C ARG A 12 -1.15 2.76 -29.23
N ALA A 13 -0.09 2.54 -28.49
CA ALA A 13 0.29 3.41 -27.37
C ALA A 13 0.61 4.82 -27.84
N ALA A 14 1.48 4.98 -28.86
CA ALA A 14 1.81 6.28 -29.42
C ALA A 14 0.56 7.04 -29.92
N LYS A 15 -0.34 6.36 -30.63
CA LYS A 15 -1.58 6.98 -31.12
C LYS A 15 -2.53 7.42 -30.00
N ARG A 16 -2.52 6.72 -28.85
CA ARG A 16 -3.29 7.10 -27.65
C ARG A 16 -2.63 8.26 -26.91
N THR A 17 -1.31 8.32 -26.89
CA THR A 17 -0.56 9.45 -26.31
C THR A 17 -0.82 10.74 -27.10
N ASP A 18 -0.82 10.67 -28.44
CA ASP A 18 -1.14 11.82 -29.30
C ASP A 18 -2.58 12.33 -29.09
N VAL A 19 -3.54 11.40 -28.93
CA VAL A 19 -4.94 11.76 -28.61
C VAL A 19 -5.05 12.39 -27.23
N ALA A 20 -4.37 11.85 -26.23
CA ALA A 20 -4.35 12.39 -24.87
C ALA A 20 -3.70 13.79 -24.84
N GLN A 21 -2.57 13.98 -25.53
CA GLN A 21 -1.91 15.29 -25.63
C GLN A 21 -2.80 16.32 -26.35
N LYS A 22 -3.54 15.90 -27.36
CA LYS A 22 -4.49 16.77 -28.08
C LYS A 22 -5.65 17.19 -27.17
N LEU A 23 -6.20 16.26 -26.39
CA LEU A 23 -7.25 16.54 -25.40
C LEU A 23 -6.77 17.46 -24.27
N ILE A 24 -5.51 17.28 -23.80
CA ILE A 24 -4.88 18.19 -22.83
C ILE A 24 -4.68 19.58 -23.41
N GLY A 25 -4.33 19.68 -24.70
CA GLY A 25 -4.17 20.97 -25.40
C GLY A 25 -5.48 21.72 -25.64
N GLU A 26 -6.59 20.99 -25.86
CA GLU A 26 -7.93 21.55 -26.05
C GLU A 26 -8.62 21.92 -24.71
N GLY A 27 -8.13 21.40 -23.57
CA GLY A 27 -8.69 21.61 -22.24
C GLY A 27 -8.13 22.81 -21.48
N LYS A 28 -7.99 23.97 -22.12
CA LYS A 28 -7.74 25.24 -21.41
C LYS A 28 -9.04 25.73 -20.78
N PHE A 29 -9.21 25.48 -19.50
CA PHE A 29 -10.29 26.05 -18.70
C PHE A 29 -9.74 27.17 -17.83
N ASP A 30 -10.27 28.39 -18.05
CA ASP A 30 -10.12 29.45 -17.07
C ASP A 30 -10.83 29.04 -15.78
N GLN A 31 -10.11 29.18 -14.66
CA GLN A 31 -10.50 28.94 -13.28
C GLN A 31 -11.91 28.41 -13.06
N VAL A 32 -12.04 27.13 -12.81
CA VAL A 32 -13.25 26.55 -12.24
C VAL A 32 -12.97 26.11 -10.81
N GLY A 33 -13.57 26.85 -9.88
CA GLY A 33 -13.91 26.33 -8.56
C GLY A 33 -12.87 26.53 -7.46
N TYR A 34 -13.32 27.10 -6.37
CA TYR A 34 -12.71 27.10 -5.07
C TYR A 34 -12.23 25.69 -4.70
N ILE A 35 -10.94 25.53 -4.44
CA ILE A 35 -10.42 24.38 -3.70
C ILE A 35 -10.89 24.58 -2.24
N ALA A 36 -12.02 23.97 -1.91
CA ALA A 36 -12.32 23.74 -0.50
C ALA A 36 -11.15 22.92 0.08
N PRO A 37 -10.60 23.26 1.26
CA PRO A 37 -9.61 22.41 1.89
C PRO A 37 -10.22 21.01 1.96
N LEU A 38 -9.58 20.05 1.34
CA LEU A 38 -9.94 18.64 1.41
C LEU A 38 -10.04 18.29 2.89
N GLY A 39 -11.27 18.25 3.41
CA GLY A 39 -11.52 17.58 4.67
C GLY A 39 -10.91 16.20 4.53
N LYS A 40 -10.15 15.78 5.54
CA LYS A 40 -9.58 14.43 5.58
C LYS A 40 -10.66 13.46 5.15
N MET A 41 -10.52 12.88 3.95
CA MET A 41 -11.44 11.85 3.48
C MET A 41 -11.43 10.75 4.54
N PRO A 42 -12.57 10.32 5.06
CA PRO A 42 -12.62 9.26 6.06
C PRO A 42 -12.35 7.91 5.40
N PHE A 43 -11.15 7.74 4.83
CA PHE A 43 -10.66 6.40 4.47
C PHE A 43 -10.44 5.57 5.73
N SER A 44 -10.34 6.23 6.89
CA SER A 44 -10.20 5.61 8.21
C SER A 44 -11.51 5.15 8.85
N GLU A 45 -12.68 5.59 8.36
CA GLU A 45 -13.95 5.23 9.02
C GLU A 45 -14.57 3.92 8.52
N GLN A 46 -14.23 3.46 7.31
CA GLN A 46 -14.72 2.16 6.83
C GLN A 46 -13.86 0.96 7.26
N THR A 47 -12.68 1.21 7.82
CA THR A 47 -11.84 0.18 8.45
C THR A 47 -11.96 0.20 9.99
N GLN A 48 -12.89 0.96 10.55
CA GLN A 48 -13.07 1.00 12.02
C GLN A 48 -13.74 -0.24 12.60
N SER A 49 -14.34 -1.10 11.80
CA SER A 49 -14.89 -2.39 12.28
C SER A 49 -13.85 -3.50 12.43
N SER A 50 -12.69 -3.41 11.78
CA SER A 50 -11.58 -4.37 11.94
C SER A 50 -10.59 -3.98 13.03
N LYS A 51 -11.02 -3.27 14.08
CA LYS A 51 -10.15 -2.85 15.20
C LYS A 51 -9.77 -3.98 16.16
N GLU A 52 -10.42 -5.11 16.12
CA GLU A 52 -9.87 -6.34 16.67
C GLU A 52 -8.87 -6.90 15.67
N GLY A 53 -7.66 -6.32 15.69
CA GLY A 53 -6.59 -6.67 14.76
C GLY A 53 -6.34 -8.17 14.77
N LEU A 54 -6.13 -8.74 13.59
CA LEU A 54 -5.78 -10.14 13.41
C LEU A 54 -4.63 -10.51 14.36
N VAL A 55 -4.78 -11.58 15.11
CA VAL A 55 -3.86 -11.97 16.20
C VAL A 55 -2.42 -12.07 15.71
N SER A 56 -2.22 -12.64 14.51
CA SER A 56 -0.91 -12.75 13.87
C SER A 56 -0.27 -11.38 13.57
N GLN A 57 -1.05 -10.42 13.08
CA GLN A 57 -0.57 -9.06 12.81
C GLN A 57 -0.30 -8.30 14.10
N MET A 58 -1.13 -8.44 15.12
CA MET A 58 -0.90 -7.85 16.45
C MET A 58 0.38 -8.39 17.11
N SER A 59 0.64 -9.69 16.96
CA SER A 59 1.89 -10.30 17.44
C SER A 59 3.09 -9.71 16.74
N LYS A 60 3.01 -9.59 15.41
CA LYS A 60 4.10 -9.02 14.61
C LYS A 60 4.32 -7.53 14.91
N MET A 61 3.25 -6.76 15.10
CA MET A 61 3.32 -5.37 15.53
C MET A 61 4.08 -5.22 16.86
N LYS A 62 3.75 -6.06 17.86
CA LYS A 62 4.45 -6.06 19.16
C LYS A 62 5.93 -6.37 19.01
N GLU A 63 6.30 -7.39 18.21
CA GLU A 63 7.71 -7.73 17.93
C GLU A 63 8.48 -6.52 17.36
N VAL A 64 7.91 -5.82 16.40
CA VAL A 64 8.54 -4.63 15.79
C VAL A 64 8.65 -3.48 16.79
N ILE A 65 7.60 -3.21 17.57
CA ILE A 65 7.62 -2.16 18.59
C ILE A 65 8.69 -2.44 19.66
N GLU A 66 8.82 -3.69 20.11
CA GLU A 66 9.87 -4.07 21.07
C GLU A 66 11.28 -3.89 20.47
N ALA A 67 11.47 -4.17 19.19
CA ALA A 67 12.75 -3.87 18.52
C ALA A 67 13.03 -2.36 18.44
N LEU A 68 12.02 -1.55 18.18
CA LEU A 68 12.16 -0.09 18.13
C LEU A 68 12.52 0.51 19.50
N LYS A 69 12.13 -0.11 20.61
CA LYS A 69 12.51 0.30 21.96
C LYS A 69 13.99 0.04 22.29
N GLN A 70 14.65 -0.86 21.55
CA GLN A 70 16.06 -1.19 21.80
C GLN A 70 16.99 -0.10 21.23
N ASP A 71 17.93 0.37 22.05
CA ASP A 71 18.90 1.40 21.63
C ASP A 71 19.79 0.96 20.46
N LYS A 72 20.10 -0.32 20.39
CA LYS A 72 20.97 -0.91 19.36
C LYS A 72 20.32 -0.97 17.97
N THR A 73 18.99 -0.96 17.90
CA THR A 73 18.23 -1.07 16.65
C THR A 73 17.85 0.31 16.15
N SER A 74 18.50 0.80 15.10
CA SER A 74 18.16 2.06 14.45
C SER A 74 17.32 1.89 13.18
N LEU A 75 17.41 0.72 12.55
CA LEU A 75 16.78 0.41 11.27
C LEU A 75 16.05 -0.94 11.32
N VAL A 76 14.77 -0.92 11.06
CA VAL A 76 13.88 -2.09 11.03
C VAL A 76 13.29 -2.24 9.64
N ALA A 77 13.11 -3.44 9.14
CA ALA A 77 12.44 -3.69 7.87
C ALA A 77 11.28 -4.68 8.04
N ILE A 78 10.11 -4.30 7.57
CA ILE A 78 8.93 -5.15 7.44
C ILE A 78 8.92 -5.69 6.01
N CYS A 79 9.24 -6.97 5.87
CA CYS A 79 9.37 -7.61 4.57
C CYS A 79 8.27 -8.64 4.34
N GLY A 80 7.89 -8.86 3.08
CA GLY A 80 6.91 -9.88 2.73
C GLY A 80 6.33 -9.68 1.34
N MET A 81 5.53 -10.63 0.90
CA MET A 81 4.93 -10.65 -0.42
C MET A 81 3.99 -9.46 -0.68
N PRO A 82 3.72 -9.11 -1.94
CA PRO A 82 2.67 -8.15 -2.28
C PRO A 82 1.31 -8.55 -1.67
N GLY A 83 0.57 -7.58 -1.16
CA GLY A 83 -0.79 -7.81 -0.65
C GLY A 83 -0.89 -8.42 0.75
N VAL A 84 0.23 -8.70 1.46
CA VAL A 84 0.21 -9.23 2.85
C VAL A 84 -0.06 -8.18 3.93
N GLY A 85 -0.10 -6.88 3.57
CA GLY A 85 -0.43 -5.81 4.52
C GLY A 85 0.78 -5.15 5.19
N LYS A 86 1.97 -5.11 4.56
CA LYS A 86 3.17 -4.44 5.12
C LYS A 86 2.95 -2.96 5.44
N THR A 87 2.45 -2.22 4.47
CA THR A 87 2.11 -0.79 4.62
C THR A 87 1.09 -0.58 5.74
N PHE A 88 0.04 -1.40 5.77
CA PHE A 88 -0.98 -1.35 6.81
C PHE A 88 -0.37 -1.62 8.21
N LEU A 89 0.49 -2.63 8.33
CA LEU A 89 1.19 -2.91 9.59
C LEU A 89 2.08 -1.75 10.03
N ALA A 90 2.81 -1.12 9.09
CA ALA A 90 3.64 0.05 9.39
C ALA A 90 2.80 1.25 9.87
N GLU A 91 1.61 1.46 9.30
CA GLU A 91 0.66 2.49 9.72
C GLU A 91 0.09 2.20 11.12
N GLN A 92 -0.30 0.95 11.38
CA GLN A 92 -0.73 0.55 12.73
C GLN A 92 0.36 0.74 13.78
N ILE A 93 1.62 0.42 13.43
CA ILE A 93 2.77 0.69 14.32
C ILE A 93 2.90 2.20 14.56
N ALA A 94 2.79 3.02 13.50
CA ALA A 94 2.86 4.48 13.63
C ALA A 94 1.81 5.04 14.59
N ASP A 95 0.57 4.56 14.50
CA ASP A 95 -0.52 4.97 15.37
C ASP A 95 -0.30 4.49 16.81
N GLN A 96 0.12 3.23 16.98
CA GLN A 96 0.37 2.66 18.30
C GLN A 96 1.51 3.37 19.04
N VAL A 97 2.64 3.62 18.37
CA VAL A 97 3.78 4.31 18.99
C VAL A 97 3.49 5.76 19.33
N LYS A 98 2.61 6.44 18.57
CA LYS A 98 2.09 7.78 18.93
C LYS A 98 1.19 7.70 20.16
N PHE A 99 0.29 6.72 20.21
CA PHE A 99 -0.61 6.51 21.33
C PHE A 99 0.17 6.22 22.63
N GLU A 100 1.17 5.33 22.55
CA GLU A 100 2.06 5.01 23.67
C GLU A 100 3.09 6.11 23.98
N LYS A 101 3.13 7.19 23.19
CA LYS A 101 4.11 8.28 23.31
C LYS A 101 5.56 7.80 23.30
N LEU A 102 5.84 6.73 22.53
CA LEU A 102 7.19 6.23 22.33
C LEU A 102 8.03 7.15 21.43
N PHE A 103 7.39 7.81 20.49
CA PHE A 103 7.96 8.82 19.61
C PHE A 103 7.14 10.09 19.67
N ASP A 104 7.84 11.21 19.64
CA ASP A 104 7.23 12.55 19.70
C ASP A 104 6.70 12.96 18.32
N GLU A 105 7.35 12.44 17.25
CA GLU A 105 6.97 12.68 15.86
C GLU A 105 7.11 11.41 15.02
N VAL A 106 6.22 11.29 14.03
CA VAL A 106 6.29 10.21 13.02
C VAL A 106 6.15 10.84 11.65
N ALA A 107 7.07 10.55 10.75
CA ALA A 107 7.03 10.99 9.36
C ALA A 107 7.10 9.78 8.41
N LYS A 108 6.30 9.81 7.34
CA LYS A 108 6.23 8.76 6.33
C LYS A 108 6.56 9.32 4.95
N ALA A 109 7.37 8.60 4.18
CA ALA A 109 7.56 8.84 2.76
C ALA A 109 7.42 7.54 1.97
N ASN A 110 6.98 7.66 0.73
CA ASN A 110 6.85 6.56 -0.19
C ASN A 110 8.00 6.56 -1.19
N LEU A 111 8.66 5.41 -1.36
CA LEU A 111 9.73 5.22 -2.31
C LEU A 111 9.20 4.40 -3.49
N SER A 112 8.50 5.06 -4.41
CA SER A 112 8.03 4.45 -5.66
C SER A 112 9.20 3.99 -6.56
N GLN A 113 8.91 3.30 -7.66
CA GLN A 113 9.89 2.68 -8.59
C GLN A 113 10.99 3.62 -9.14
N ILE A 114 10.81 4.94 -9.03
CA ILE A 114 11.84 5.95 -9.34
C ILE A 114 11.86 6.95 -8.19
N PRO A 115 12.55 6.64 -7.08
CA PRO A 115 12.58 7.52 -5.93
C PRO A 115 13.28 8.82 -6.29
N ASN A 116 12.53 9.90 -6.45
CA ASN A 116 13.10 11.24 -6.51
C ASN A 116 13.45 11.68 -5.09
N THR A 117 14.73 11.78 -4.78
CA THR A 117 15.26 12.20 -3.47
C THR A 117 14.55 13.45 -2.93
N ARG A 118 14.26 14.43 -3.79
CA ARG A 118 13.57 15.66 -3.41
C ARG A 118 12.13 15.39 -2.97
N THR A 119 11.39 14.58 -3.71
CA THR A 119 10.01 14.21 -3.35
C THR A 119 9.95 13.54 -1.99
N VAL A 120 10.86 12.61 -1.72
CA VAL A 120 10.97 11.93 -0.41
C VAL A 120 11.29 12.92 0.69
N GLN A 121 12.26 13.83 0.46
CA GLN A 121 12.60 14.90 1.41
C GLN A 121 11.41 15.83 1.66
N ASP A 122 10.65 16.22 0.63
CA ASP A 122 9.49 17.10 0.76
C ASP A 122 8.38 16.44 1.59
N GLN A 123 8.08 15.15 1.33
CA GLN A 123 7.09 14.39 2.11
C GLN A 123 7.45 14.30 3.59
N LEU A 124 8.73 14.03 3.90
CA LEU A 124 9.21 13.98 5.29
C LEU A 124 9.22 15.37 5.93
N ALA A 125 9.68 16.39 5.21
CA ALA A 125 9.79 17.75 5.70
C ALA A 125 8.42 18.34 6.06
N GLU A 126 7.41 18.13 5.24
CA GLU A 126 6.05 18.58 5.48
C GLU A 126 5.52 18.04 6.83
N GLN A 127 5.69 16.73 7.07
CA GLN A 127 5.20 16.07 8.29
C GLN A 127 6.01 16.45 9.54
N LEU A 128 7.30 16.80 9.37
CA LEU A 128 8.18 17.26 10.45
C LEU A 128 8.12 18.77 10.69
N GLY A 129 7.25 19.48 9.98
CA GLY A 129 7.14 20.94 10.07
C GLY A 129 8.41 21.68 9.60
N LEU A 130 9.23 21.05 8.74
CA LEU A 130 10.47 21.60 8.22
C LEU A 130 10.20 22.27 6.87
N LYS A 131 10.52 23.55 6.74
CA LYS A 131 10.49 24.24 5.45
C LYS A 131 11.85 24.07 4.78
N ILE A 132 11.85 23.41 3.62
CA ILE A 132 13.03 23.25 2.75
C ILE A 132 12.80 24.09 1.51
N SER A 133 13.49 25.21 1.40
CA SER A 133 13.44 26.13 0.26
C SER A 133 14.73 26.10 -0.58
N GLU A 134 15.67 25.30 -0.17
CA GLU A 134 17.00 25.21 -0.77
C GLU A 134 16.97 24.51 -2.14
N GLU A 135 17.68 25.05 -3.09
CA GLU A 135 17.72 24.53 -4.48
C GLU A 135 18.66 23.34 -4.65
N THR A 136 19.73 23.25 -3.83
CA THR A 136 20.74 22.20 -3.97
C THR A 136 20.43 20.99 -3.09
N ASP A 137 20.52 19.80 -3.66
CA ASP A 137 20.21 18.54 -2.98
C ASP A 137 21.04 18.32 -1.73
N ARG A 138 22.31 18.75 -1.77
CA ARG A 138 23.23 18.67 -0.63
C ARG A 138 22.76 19.49 0.57
N VAL A 139 22.38 20.73 0.35
CA VAL A 139 21.93 21.63 1.44
C VAL A 139 20.57 21.16 2.00
N ARG A 140 19.71 20.64 1.14
CA ARG A 140 18.46 20.00 1.55
C ARG A 140 18.73 18.81 2.49
N ALA A 141 19.65 17.93 2.10
CA ALA A 141 20.07 16.79 2.93
C ALA A 141 20.69 17.22 4.26
N GLU A 142 21.57 18.23 4.27
CA GLU A 142 22.18 18.79 5.49
C GLU A 142 21.10 19.36 6.43
N ARG A 143 20.08 20.03 5.89
CA ARG A 143 18.97 20.56 6.67
C ARG A 143 18.08 19.48 7.28
N MET A 144 17.76 18.44 6.50
CA MET A 144 17.05 17.28 7.00
C MET A 144 17.86 16.55 8.07
N TYR A 145 19.16 16.35 7.84
CA TYR A 145 20.07 15.72 8.81
C TYR A 145 20.06 16.49 10.14
N THR A 146 20.22 17.81 10.09
CA THR A 146 20.22 18.67 11.29
C THR A 146 18.90 18.54 12.05
N ARG A 147 17.75 18.51 11.33
CA ARG A 147 16.44 18.36 11.94
C ARG A 147 16.24 17.02 12.64
N LEU A 148 16.71 15.95 12.02
CA LEU A 148 16.59 14.58 12.52
C LEU A 148 17.60 14.24 13.62
N SER A 149 18.77 14.93 13.63
CA SER A 149 19.86 14.67 14.59
C SER A 149 19.77 15.55 15.85
N ASN A 150 18.85 16.50 15.93
CA ASN A 150 18.79 17.48 17.04
C ASN A 150 18.66 16.82 18.42
N GLY A 151 18.15 15.59 18.49
CA GLY A 151 18.07 14.82 19.74
C GLY A 151 17.04 15.30 20.76
N GLU A 152 16.38 16.44 20.53
CA GLU A 152 15.34 16.98 21.40
C GLU A 152 14.04 16.15 21.35
N LYS A 153 13.79 15.52 20.22
CA LYS A 153 12.59 14.72 19.94
C LYS A 153 12.95 13.32 19.47
N ARG A 154 12.17 12.36 19.92
CA ARG A 154 12.23 11.00 19.39
C ARG A 154 11.40 10.95 18.12
N ILE A 155 12.02 10.59 17.00
CA ILE A 155 11.40 10.64 15.69
C ILE A 155 11.39 9.23 15.09
N LEU A 156 10.24 8.81 14.56
CA LEU A 156 10.10 7.62 13.75
C LEU A 156 9.93 8.03 12.29
N VAL A 157 10.82 7.56 11.42
CA VAL A 157 10.68 7.71 9.96
C VAL A 157 10.24 6.39 9.37
N ILE A 158 9.23 6.42 8.50
CA ILE A 158 8.73 5.27 7.77
C ILE A 158 8.98 5.50 6.28
N LEU A 159 9.74 4.60 5.66
CA LEU A 159 10.00 4.58 4.22
C LEU A 159 9.28 3.38 3.63
N ASP A 160 8.19 3.66 2.89
CA ASP A 160 7.29 2.64 2.36
C ASP A 160 7.68 2.22 0.94
N ASP A 161 7.47 0.93 0.61
CA ASP A 161 7.74 0.25 -0.67
C ASP A 161 9.17 0.43 -1.21
N VAL A 162 10.15 0.16 -0.36
CA VAL A 162 11.58 0.19 -0.71
C VAL A 162 11.91 -0.98 -1.65
N GLN A 163 12.37 -0.67 -2.87
CA GLN A 163 12.70 -1.66 -3.90
C GLN A 163 14.21 -1.77 -4.16
N GLU A 164 14.96 -0.71 -3.85
CA GLU A 164 16.42 -0.62 -4.01
C GLU A 164 17.07 -0.13 -2.71
N GLU A 165 18.40 -0.19 -2.65
CA GLU A 165 19.13 0.34 -1.51
C GLU A 165 18.94 1.86 -1.41
N VAL A 166 18.49 2.30 -0.24
CA VAL A 166 18.23 3.72 0.04
C VAL A 166 19.56 4.43 0.35
N ASP A 167 19.85 5.49 -0.37
CA ASP A 167 20.93 6.40 -0.02
C ASP A 167 20.46 7.37 1.09
N PHE A 168 20.55 6.90 2.34
CA PHE A 168 20.19 7.68 3.52
C PHE A 168 20.95 9.00 3.62
N LYS A 169 22.20 9.05 3.12
CA LYS A 169 23.02 10.26 3.14
C LYS A 169 22.43 11.34 2.22
N SER A 170 22.05 10.97 1.02
CA SER A 170 21.40 11.89 0.08
C SER A 170 20.01 12.34 0.57
N LEU A 171 19.31 11.50 1.35
CA LEU A 171 18.05 11.89 2.01
C LEU A 171 18.27 12.77 3.24
N GLY A 172 19.47 12.80 3.81
CA GLY A 172 19.79 13.47 5.07
C GLY A 172 19.24 12.73 6.29
N ILE A 173 19.08 11.40 6.23
CA ILE A 173 18.60 10.57 7.33
C ILE A 173 19.81 9.95 8.05
N PRO A 174 20.11 10.33 9.31
CA PRO A 174 21.15 9.70 10.10
C PRO A 174 20.75 8.27 10.51
N VAL A 175 21.50 7.30 10.08
CA VAL A 175 21.31 5.89 10.43
C VAL A 175 22.56 5.34 11.12
N ARG A 176 22.50 4.13 11.69
CA ARG A 176 23.62 3.42 12.32
C ARG A 176 24.12 4.03 13.65
N GLY A 177 23.19 4.47 14.50
CA GLY A 177 23.52 4.91 15.85
C GLY A 177 24.06 6.33 15.97
N GLU A 178 24.08 7.07 14.88
CA GLU A 178 24.47 8.49 14.88
C GLU A 178 23.50 9.36 15.70
N CYS A 179 22.27 8.87 15.89
CA CYS A 179 21.22 9.60 16.59
C CYS A 179 20.37 8.67 17.47
N LYS A 180 20.46 8.82 18.79
CA LYS A 180 19.72 7.95 19.75
C LYS A 180 18.20 8.11 19.68
N GLY A 181 17.72 9.24 19.24
CA GLY A 181 16.28 9.55 19.17
C GLY A 181 15.60 9.18 17.86
N LEU A 182 16.33 8.75 16.83
CA LEU A 182 15.82 8.44 15.52
C LEU A 182 15.72 6.93 15.30
N LYS A 183 14.57 6.47 14.81
CA LYS A 183 14.35 5.10 14.32
C LYS A 183 13.76 5.15 12.93
N VAL A 184 14.09 4.17 12.11
CA VAL A 184 13.59 4.07 10.73
C VAL A 184 12.95 2.71 10.52
N ILE A 185 11.73 2.70 9.97
CA ILE A 185 11.05 1.51 9.46
C ILE A 185 11.09 1.54 7.94
N LEU A 186 11.48 0.44 7.34
CA LEU A 186 11.35 0.20 5.91
C LEU A 186 10.22 -0.81 5.68
N THR A 187 9.41 -0.63 4.64
CA THR A 187 8.62 -1.75 4.11
C THR A 187 9.18 -2.16 2.76
N SER A 188 9.26 -3.45 2.49
CA SER A 188 9.82 -3.95 1.24
C SER A 188 9.28 -5.32 0.84
N ARG A 189 9.32 -5.61 -0.45
CA ARG A 189 9.13 -6.97 -1.00
C ARG A 189 10.44 -7.76 -1.02
N LEU A 190 11.57 -7.07 -0.86
CA LEU A 190 12.93 -7.58 -1.10
C LEU A 190 13.73 -7.59 0.21
N SER A 191 13.65 -8.67 0.98
CA SER A 191 14.36 -8.80 2.27
C SER A 191 15.88 -8.68 2.11
N HIS A 192 16.44 -9.16 1.00
CA HIS A 192 17.87 -9.06 0.73
C HIS A 192 18.38 -7.61 0.55
N VAL A 193 17.54 -6.71 0.00
CA VAL A 193 17.87 -5.28 -0.10
C VAL A 193 17.94 -4.66 1.29
N CYS A 194 16.94 -4.92 2.13
CA CYS A 194 16.90 -4.43 3.50
C CYS A 194 18.04 -4.99 4.36
N SER A 195 18.41 -6.26 4.16
CA SER A 195 19.54 -6.90 4.85
C SER A 195 20.87 -6.22 4.53
N ARG A 196 21.11 -5.86 3.26
CA ARG A 196 22.33 -5.13 2.85
C ARG A 196 22.43 -3.76 3.50
N MET A 197 21.32 -3.10 3.77
CA MET A 197 21.28 -1.85 4.51
C MET A 197 21.50 -2.02 6.02
N GLY A 198 21.58 -3.25 6.52
CA GLY A 198 21.77 -3.57 7.94
C GLY A 198 20.48 -3.46 8.76
N ALA A 199 19.32 -3.56 8.14
CA ALA A 199 18.04 -3.54 8.83
C ALA A 199 17.77 -4.86 9.57
N GLN A 200 17.17 -4.78 10.75
CA GLN A 200 16.57 -5.93 11.42
C GLN A 200 15.28 -6.29 10.69
N ILE A 201 15.22 -7.51 10.14
CA ILE A 201 14.12 -7.93 9.28
C ILE A 201 13.01 -8.60 10.08
N PHE A 202 11.78 -8.19 9.82
CA PHE A 202 10.55 -8.81 10.30
C PHE A 202 9.73 -9.27 9.09
N GLU A 203 9.60 -10.56 8.93
CA GLU A 203 8.83 -11.12 7.83
C GLU A 203 7.35 -11.18 8.17
N VAL A 204 6.53 -10.69 7.23
CA VAL A 204 5.06 -10.74 7.27
C VAL A 204 4.62 -11.74 6.21
N GLY A 205 4.01 -12.83 6.66
CA GLY A 205 3.47 -13.89 5.81
C GLY A 205 1.97 -13.70 5.51
N ALA A 206 1.42 -14.67 4.81
CA ALA A 206 -0.03 -14.79 4.64
C ALA A 206 -0.70 -15.05 6.00
N LEU A 207 -1.97 -14.65 6.13
CA LEU A 207 -2.76 -14.91 7.33
C LEU A 207 -2.97 -16.40 7.55
N PRO A 208 -2.96 -16.86 8.81
CA PRO A 208 -3.46 -18.19 9.16
C PRO A 208 -4.88 -18.38 8.65
N LYS A 209 -5.22 -19.63 8.35
CA LYS A 209 -6.49 -20.00 7.73
C LYS A 209 -7.72 -19.45 8.46
N GLU A 210 -7.73 -19.57 9.79
CA GLU A 210 -8.83 -19.10 10.62
C GLU A 210 -8.96 -17.56 10.59
N GLU A 211 -7.83 -16.85 10.63
CA GLU A 211 -7.83 -15.39 10.53
C GLU A 211 -8.27 -14.92 9.14
N ALA A 212 -7.87 -15.64 8.09
CA ALA A 212 -8.29 -15.36 6.73
C ALA A 212 -9.81 -15.49 6.55
N ARG A 213 -10.41 -16.54 7.11
CA ARG A 213 -11.86 -16.78 7.10
C ARG A 213 -12.60 -15.73 7.91
N HIS A 214 -12.09 -15.41 9.10
CA HIS A 214 -12.67 -14.35 9.93
C HIS A 214 -12.69 -13.00 9.20
N LEU A 215 -11.55 -12.58 8.63
CA LEU A 215 -11.46 -11.36 7.85
C LEU A 215 -12.44 -11.34 6.66
N PHE A 216 -12.58 -12.48 5.97
CA PHE A 216 -13.52 -12.59 4.87
C PHE A 216 -14.98 -12.37 5.33
N LYS A 217 -15.41 -13.08 6.40
CA LYS A 217 -16.76 -12.96 6.98
C LYS A 217 -17.05 -11.54 7.45
N GLU A 218 -16.08 -10.92 8.11
CA GLU A 218 -16.17 -9.53 8.57
C GLU A 218 -16.41 -8.55 7.40
N VAL A 219 -15.60 -8.64 6.33
CA VAL A 219 -15.73 -7.75 5.16
C VAL A 219 -17.05 -7.96 4.42
N VAL A 220 -17.51 -9.21 4.29
CA VAL A 220 -18.83 -9.52 3.72
C VAL A 220 -19.94 -9.01 4.63
N GLY A 221 -19.75 -8.99 5.96
CA GLY A 221 -20.76 -8.65 6.96
C GLY A 221 -21.65 -9.84 7.32
N MET A 222 -21.07 -11.05 7.37
CA MET A 222 -21.76 -12.30 7.70
C MET A 222 -21.57 -12.66 9.17
N SER A 223 -22.61 -13.24 9.78
CA SER A 223 -22.49 -13.91 11.07
C SER A 223 -22.03 -15.36 10.90
N ASP A 224 -21.41 -15.94 11.93
CA ASP A 224 -20.94 -17.33 11.90
C ASP A 224 -22.06 -18.36 11.74
N ASP A 225 -23.28 -18.04 12.18
CA ASP A 225 -24.48 -18.89 12.06
C ASP A 225 -25.14 -18.83 10.68
N SER A 226 -24.52 -18.19 9.69
CA SER A 226 -25.07 -18.08 8.36
C SER A 226 -25.09 -19.43 7.63
N THR A 227 -26.17 -19.71 6.90
CA THR A 227 -26.26 -20.88 5.98
C THR A 227 -25.20 -20.87 4.88
N LEU A 228 -24.51 -19.75 4.69
CA LEU A 228 -23.44 -19.55 3.73
C LEU A 228 -22.04 -19.75 4.35
N SER A 229 -21.95 -20.09 5.65
CA SER A 229 -20.67 -20.19 6.36
C SER A 229 -19.69 -21.14 5.66
N ASP A 230 -20.12 -22.35 5.29
CA ASP A 230 -19.25 -23.34 4.65
C ASP A 230 -18.71 -22.90 3.29
N VAL A 231 -19.55 -22.25 2.48
CA VAL A 231 -19.14 -21.73 1.17
C VAL A 231 -18.25 -20.50 1.34
N SER A 232 -18.52 -19.64 2.31
CA SER A 232 -17.68 -18.47 2.60
C SER A 232 -16.28 -18.89 3.01
N ASP A 233 -16.16 -19.93 3.83
CA ASP A 233 -14.88 -20.50 4.24
C ASP A 233 -14.07 -21.03 3.05
N GLN A 234 -14.75 -21.71 2.11
CA GLN A 234 -14.11 -22.20 0.89
C GLN A 234 -13.63 -21.04 -0.01
N VAL A 235 -14.41 -19.94 -0.12
CA VAL A 235 -14.00 -18.75 -0.87
C VAL A 235 -12.80 -18.08 -0.22
N ALA A 236 -12.80 -17.94 1.11
CA ALA A 236 -11.66 -17.39 1.85
C ALA A 236 -10.39 -18.24 1.67
N ASP A 237 -10.54 -19.57 1.68
CA ASP A 237 -9.42 -20.51 1.47
C ASP A 237 -8.77 -20.34 0.07
N GLU A 238 -9.55 -20.01 -0.96
CA GLU A 238 -9.01 -19.72 -2.31
C GLU A 238 -8.16 -18.44 -2.35
N CYS A 239 -8.33 -17.52 -1.41
CA CYS A 239 -7.50 -16.31 -1.29
C CYS A 239 -6.14 -16.57 -0.63
N LYS A 240 -5.83 -17.82 -0.23
CA LYS A 240 -4.53 -18.28 0.31
C LYS A 240 -3.99 -17.41 1.45
N GLY A 241 -4.86 -16.82 2.24
CA GLY A 241 -4.50 -15.97 3.38
C GLY A 241 -3.93 -14.59 3.00
N LEU A 242 -4.04 -14.15 1.75
CA LEU A 242 -3.60 -12.81 1.35
C LEU A 242 -4.66 -11.77 1.67
N PRO A 243 -4.42 -10.81 2.60
CA PRO A 243 -5.42 -9.82 3.02
C PRO A 243 -6.02 -9.04 1.85
N LEU A 244 -5.19 -8.59 0.90
CA LEU A 244 -5.67 -7.87 -0.27
C LEU A 244 -6.63 -8.71 -1.12
N ALA A 245 -6.28 -9.97 -1.40
CA ALA A 245 -7.14 -10.89 -2.16
C ALA A 245 -8.46 -11.13 -1.41
N ILE A 246 -8.39 -11.36 -0.10
CA ILE A 246 -9.57 -11.57 0.77
C ILE A 246 -10.51 -10.37 0.69
N ILE A 247 -10.00 -9.15 0.89
CA ILE A 247 -10.81 -7.93 0.89
C ILE A 247 -11.46 -7.68 -0.46
N VAL A 248 -10.69 -7.85 -1.55
CA VAL A 248 -11.18 -7.62 -2.92
C VAL A 248 -12.30 -8.62 -3.26
N VAL A 249 -12.07 -9.91 -2.99
CA VAL A 249 -13.05 -10.96 -3.27
C VAL A 249 -14.27 -10.81 -2.36
N ALA A 250 -14.09 -10.58 -1.06
CA ALA A 250 -15.19 -10.41 -0.11
C ALA A 250 -16.12 -9.24 -0.48
N LYS A 251 -15.54 -8.10 -0.91
CA LYS A 251 -16.34 -6.95 -1.38
C LYS A 251 -17.16 -7.30 -2.62
N ALA A 252 -16.61 -8.06 -3.57
CA ALA A 252 -17.34 -8.49 -4.74
C ALA A 252 -18.47 -9.48 -4.38
N PHE A 253 -18.25 -10.37 -3.42
CA PHE A 253 -19.32 -11.26 -2.92
C PHE A 253 -20.42 -10.51 -2.20
N LYS A 254 -20.07 -9.50 -1.39
CA LYS A 254 -21.05 -8.67 -0.67
C LYS A 254 -22.01 -7.94 -1.60
N SER A 255 -21.54 -7.48 -2.75
CA SER A 255 -22.34 -6.67 -3.68
C SER A 255 -23.23 -7.52 -4.61
N ASN A 256 -22.77 -8.71 -5.03
CA ASN A 256 -23.34 -9.39 -6.18
C ASN A 256 -23.98 -10.75 -5.89
N HIS A 257 -23.83 -11.28 -4.66
CA HIS A 257 -24.26 -12.65 -4.37
C HIS A 257 -25.12 -12.70 -3.11
N THR A 258 -26.40 -13.01 -3.28
CA THR A 258 -27.39 -13.05 -2.19
C THR A 258 -27.94 -14.45 -1.89
N THR A 259 -27.67 -15.44 -2.77
CA THR A 259 -28.20 -16.80 -2.63
C THR A 259 -27.07 -17.84 -2.57
N PRO A 260 -27.28 -19.00 -1.90
CA PRO A 260 -26.27 -20.08 -1.85
C PRO A 260 -25.84 -20.57 -3.23
N GLU A 261 -26.77 -20.60 -4.20
CA GLU A 261 -26.46 -20.99 -5.57
C GLU A 261 -25.52 -20.03 -6.25
N SER A 262 -25.74 -18.70 -6.08
CA SER A 262 -24.87 -17.68 -6.64
C SER A 262 -23.46 -17.76 -6.04
N TRP A 263 -23.33 -18.04 -4.74
CA TRP A 263 -22.07 -18.28 -4.06
C TRP A 263 -21.30 -19.48 -4.62
N ASN A 264 -21.99 -20.59 -4.84
CA ASN A 264 -21.40 -21.80 -5.39
C ASN A 264 -20.93 -21.62 -6.86
N ILE A 265 -21.65 -20.82 -7.64
CA ILE A 265 -21.25 -20.47 -9.01
C ILE A 265 -19.98 -19.61 -8.97
N ALA A 266 -19.98 -18.56 -8.14
CA ALA A 266 -18.85 -17.66 -8.00
C ALA A 266 -17.60 -18.36 -7.47
N LEU A 267 -17.73 -19.26 -6.49
CA LEU A 267 -16.63 -20.10 -6.00
C LEU A 267 -16.02 -20.97 -7.12
N ARG A 268 -16.88 -21.60 -7.94
CA ARG A 268 -16.38 -22.41 -9.10
C ARG A 268 -15.64 -21.55 -10.11
N GLN A 269 -16.10 -20.33 -10.33
CA GLN A 269 -15.41 -19.38 -11.20
C GLN A 269 -14.08 -18.95 -10.60
N LEU A 270 -14.05 -18.55 -9.34
CA LEU A 270 -12.82 -18.15 -8.63
C LEU A 270 -11.77 -19.27 -8.69
N LYS A 271 -12.13 -20.52 -8.39
CA LYS A 271 -11.24 -21.68 -8.53
C LYS A 271 -10.67 -21.82 -9.93
N LYS A 272 -11.45 -21.52 -10.96
CA LYS A 272 -10.99 -21.60 -12.35
C LYS A 272 -9.96 -20.52 -12.72
N TYR A 273 -10.06 -19.32 -12.09
CA TYR A 273 -9.06 -18.26 -12.26
C TYR A 273 -7.77 -18.59 -11.50
N THR A 274 -7.85 -19.08 -10.28
CA THR A 274 -6.69 -19.43 -9.45
C THR A 274 -5.92 -20.66 -9.95
N MET A 275 -6.54 -21.55 -10.71
CA MET A 275 -5.89 -22.75 -11.27
C MET A 275 -5.08 -22.50 -12.55
N ARG A 276 -5.22 -21.33 -13.19
CA ARG A 276 -4.64 -21.11 -14.53
C ARG A 276 -3.20 -20.62 -14.54
N ASP A 277 -2.73 -20.04 -13.44
CA ASP A 277 -1.41 -19.42 -13.37
C ASP A 277 -0.74 -19.79 -12.03
N ILE A 278 0.13 -20.82 -12.06
CA ILE A 278 0.76 -21.38 -10.85
C ILE A 278 2.27 -21.14 -10.88
N GLU A 279 2.69 -19.89 -10.92
CA GLU A 279 4.08 -19.57 -10.57
C GLU A 279 4.13 -18.23 -9.78
N GLY A 280 3.73 -18.28 -8.51
CA GLY A 280 3.97 -17.19 -7.56
C GLY A 280 2.73 -16.45 -7.06
N VAL A 281 2.89 -15.81 -5.91
CA VAL A 281 1.83 -15.08 -5.18
C VAL A 281 1.33 -13.84 -5.92
N GLN A 282 2.13 -13.28 -6.80
CA GLN A 282 1.73 -12.14 -7.65
C GLN A 282 0.54 -12.50 -8.53
N ASP A 283 0.51 -13.73 -9.03
CA ASP A 283 -0.56 -14.24 -9.88
C ASP A 283 -1.88 -14.39 -9.13
N LEU A 284 -1.84 -14.72 -7.84
CA LEU A 284 -3.03 -14.85 -7.02
C LEU A 284 -3.72 -13.49 -6.77
N VAL A 285 -2.94 -12.45 -6.45
CA VAL A 285 -3.48 -11.08 -6.29
C VAL A 285 -4.07 -10.60 -7.60
N PHE A 286 -3.34 -10.79 -8.70
CA PHE A 286 -3.82 -10.44 -10.04
C PHE A 286 -5.10 -11.19 -10.40
N SER A 287 -5.16 -12.50 -10.17
CA SER A 287 -6.34 -13.32 -10.43
C SER A 287 -7.55 -12.87 -9.61
N SER A 288 -7.34 -12.51 -8.34
CA SER A 288 -8.41 -11.99 -7.47
C SER A 288 -8.93 -10.62 -7.92
N ILE A 289 -8.02 -9.72 -8.31
CA ILE A 289 -8.38 -8.41 -8.86
C ILE A 289 -9.11 -8.58 -10.20
N LYS A 290 -8.60 -9.44 -11.09
CA LYS A 290 -9.23 -9.72 -12.37
C LYS A 290 -10.62 -10.32 -12.20
N TRP A 291 -10.76 -11.28 -11.30
CA TRP A 291 -12.06 -11.85 -10.98
C TRP A 291 -13.05 -10.78 -10.51
N SER A 292 -12.64 -9.90 -9.59
CA SER A 292 -13.47 -8.80 -9.13
C SER A 292 -13.80 -7.79 -10.24
N TYR A 293 -12.85 -7.47 -11.10
CA TYR A 293 -13.08 -6.60 -12.26
C TYR A 293 -14.14 -7.19 -13.20
N ASP A 294 -14.05 -8.49 -13.51
CA ASP A 294 -14.98 -9.16 -14.41
C ASP A 294 -16.40 -9.18 -13.82
N HIS A 295 -16.54 -9.16 -12.48
CA HIS A 295 -17.81 -9.14 -11.76
C HIS A 295 -18.36 -7.75 -11.43
N LEU A 296 -17.67 -6.66 -11.83
CA LEU A 296 -18.26 -5.32 -11.78
C LEU A 296 -19.44 -5.25 -12.75
N GLU A 297 -20.62 -4.82 -12.25
CA GLU A 297 -21.84 -4.74 -13.06
C GLU A 297 -21.82 -3.56 -14.04
N SER A 298 -21.23 -2.43 -13.62
CA SER A 298 -21.19 -1.21 -14.41
C SER A 298 -20.01 -1.18 -15.38
N VAL A 299 -20.28 -0.87 -16.63
CA VAL A 299 -19.26 -0.64 -17.67
C VAL A 299 -18.43 0.60 -17.33
N GLU A 300 -19.04 1.60 -16.74
CA GLU A 300 -18.40 2.83 -16.29
C GLU A 300 -17.42 2.52 -15.14
N ALA A 301 -17.80 1.69 -14.18
CA ALA A 301 -16.91 1.26 -13.08
C ALA A 301 -15.69 0.48 -13.62
N LYS A 302 -15.89 -0.39 -14.62
CA LYS A 302 -14.79 -1.09 -15.31
C LYS A 302 -13.85 -0.11 -16.02
N SER A 303 -14.42 0.85 -16.73
CA SER A 303 -13.64 1.87 -17.44
C SER A 303 -12.86 2.76 -16.47
N LEU A 304 -13.48 3.14 -15.36
CA LEU A 304 -12.86 3.96 -14.32
C LEU A 304 -11.66 3.23 -13.69
N LEU A 305 -11.82 1.95 -13.36
CA LEU A 305 -10.73 1.14 -12.79
C LEU A 305 -9.55 1.02 -13.78
N LEU A 306 -9.84 0.86 -15.08
CA LEU A 306 -8.81 0.84 -16.11
C LEU A 306 -8.15 2.21 -16.29
N LEU A 307 -8.89 3.31 -16.15
CA LEU A 307 -8.32 4.67 -16.16
C LEU A 307 -7.34 4.88 -15.00
N CYS A 308 -7.66 4.39 -13.81
CA CYS A 308 -6.75 4.47 -12.66
C CYS A 308 -5.39 3.81 -12.95
N SER A 309 -5.36 2.75 -13.78
CA SER A 309 -4.10 2.07 -14.15
C SER A 309 -3.18 2.88 -15.08
N LEU A 310 -3.63 4.01 -15.60
CA LEU A 310 -2.82 4.90 -16.44
C LEU A 310 -2.01 5.91 -15.61
N PHE A 311 -2.34 6.06 -14.34
CA PHE A 311 -1.60 6.93 -13.43
C PHE A 311 -0.39 6.19 -12.83
N PRO A 312 0.67 6.92 -12.46
CA PRO A 312 1.81 6.34 -11.76
C PRO A 312 1.39 5.64 -10.46
N GLU A 313 2.18 4.65 -10.05
CA GLU A 313 2.03 4.00 -8.74
C GLU A 313 2.07 5.07 -7.63
N ASP A 314 1.20 4.94 -6.63
CA ASP A 314 1.07 5.86 -5.50
C ASP A 314 0.66 7.32 -5.84
N TYR A 315 0.23 7.56 -7.06
CA TYR A 315 -0.26 8.87 -7.43
C TYR A 315 -1.66 9.12 -6.85
N SER A 316 -1.82 10.21 -6.10
CA SER A 316 -3.14 10.68 -5.65
C SER A 316 -3.93 11.22 -6.83
N ILE A 317 -4.79 10.39 -7.41
CA ILE A 317 -5.58 10.76 -8.59
C ILE A 317 -6.66 11.77 -8.17
N PRO A 318 -6.61 13.03 -8.65
CA PRO A 318 -7.68 13.99 -8.39
C PRO A 318 -9.01 13.47 -8.97
N PHE A 319 -10.09 13.67 -8.23
CA PHE A 319 -11.43 13.21 -8.65
C PHE A 319 -11.80 13.76 -10.04
N GLU A 320 -11.42 14.99 -10.35
CA GLU A 320 -11.67 15.66 -11.62
C GLU A 320 -11.01 14.95 -12.81
N CYS A 321 -9.93 14.20 -12.58
CA CYS A 321 -9.27 13.40 -13.61
C CYS A 321 -10.03 12.12 -13.96
N LEU A 322 -10.94 11.68 -13.10
CA LEU A 322 -11.72 10.44 -13.25
C LEU A 322 -13.13 10.68 -13.79
N VAL A 323 -13.64 11.91 -13.73
CA VAL A 323 -15.05 12.25 -14.06
C VAL A 323 -15.20 12.85 -15.47
N ARG A 324 -14.11 12.93 -16.23
CA ARG A 324 -14.13 13.32 -17.65
C ARG A 324 -14.03 12.09 -18.53
#